data_1dc9c572be6356d025fcec223590bfca
#
_entry.id   1dc9c572be6356d025fcec223590bfca
#
_cell.length_a   1.000
_cell.length_b   1.000
_cell.length_c   1.000
_cell.angle_alpha   90.00
_cell.angle_beta   90.00
_cell.angle_gamma   90.00
#
_symmetry.space_group_name_H-M   'P 1'
#
loop_
_entity.id
_entity.type
_entity.pdbx_description
1 polymer ?
#
loop_
_entity_poly.entity_id
_entity_poly.type
_entity_poly.pdbx_seq_one_letter_code
_entity_poly.pdbx_strand_id
1 'polypeptide(L)'
;MPLPRPRPADAPANEPEKPEAGKPAPAATDKPAAEQAAPARPQPSACRLALTEAIAIAPSIPDIHGPGGCGGEDLVRLEAVVLPDKRKVPLTPPATLRCSMASAIADWIRTDVTSLAAGLGTEPVVLDNFDSYECRGFNRVPGAHLSEHGHANALDVRAIKLADGRSIGLTDRTVARDLRESVLHSVCTRFMTVLGPGSDWYHEDHIHLDLMERHNNYKICQWNVWDPLPQVAPLLPAERPEEAPPREVAAKPDEAKKPPDKPDAAAPNAGADQQPKKKRR
;
A
#
# COMPACT_ATOMS: atom_id res chain seq x y z
N MET A 1 10.75 -18.52 -38.24
CA MET A 1 9.39 -17.97 -38.13
C MET A 1 8.92 -17.57 -39.51
N PRO A 2 7.79 -18.03 -40.02
CA PRO A 2 7.30 -17.64 -41.34
C PRO A 2 6.73 -16.22 -41.29
N LEU A 3 7.03 -15.43 -42.31
CA LEU A 3 6.55 -14.07 -42.50
C LEU A 3 5.01 -14.02 -42.73
N PRO A 4 4.30 -12.99 -42.34
CA PRO A 4 2.88 -12.85 -42.58
C PRO A 4 2.59 -12.78 -44.10
N ARG A 5 1.53 -13.46 -44.56
CA ARG A 5 1.09 -13.41 -45.92
C ARG A 5 0.48 -12.04 -46.28
N PRO A 6 0.76 -11.52 -47.50
CA PRO A 6 0.13 -10.29 -47.95
C PRO A 6 -1.39 -10.48 -48.17
N ARG A 7 -2.14 -9.37 -47.97
CA ARG A 7 -3.61 -9.30 -48.10
C ARG A 7 -4.03 -9.46 -49.55
N PRO A 8 -5.13 -10.19 -49.87
CA PRO A 8 -5.67 -10.27 -51.22
C PRO A 8 -6.11 -8.91 -51.75
N ALA A 9 -5.95 -8.73 -53.08
CA ALA A 9 -6.19 -7.44 -53.77
C ALA A 9 -7.68 -7.05 -53.95
N ASP A 10 -8.65 -7.84 -53.52
CA ASP A 10 -10.07 -7.67 -53.81
C ASP A 10 -10.91 -7.30 -52.56
N ALA A 11 -10.41 -6.45 -51.71
CA ALA A 11 -11.24 -5.88 -50.62
C ALA A 11 -11.84 -4.54 -51.07
N PRO A 12 -13.20 -4.35 -51.05
CA PRO A 12 -13.84 -3.12 -51.48
C PRO A 12 -13.42 -1.96 -50.59
N ALA A 13 -13.14 -0.81 -51.22
CA ALA A 13 -12.81 0.44 -50.54
C ALA A 13 -14.12 1.00 -49.91
N ASN A 14 -14.07 1.40 -48.66
CA ASN A 14 -15.12 2.20 -48.05
C ASN A 14 -15.14 3.61 -48.66
N GLU A 15 -16.13 3.91 -49.47
CA GLU A 15 -16.44 5.28 -49.88
C GLU A 15 -17.11 6.04 -48.72
N PRO A 16 -16.79 7.35 -48.55
CA PRO A 16 -17.46 8.17 -47.52
C PRO A 16 -18.86 8.59 -48.02
N GLU A 17 -19.89 8.30 -47.22
CA GLU A 17 -21.24 8.73 -47.43
C GLU A 17 -21.38 10.25 -47.35
N LYS A 18 -22.03 10.81 -48.40
CA LYS A 18 -22.35 12.23 -48.56
C LYS A 18 -23.62 12.57 -47.77
N PRO A 19 -23.68 13.70 -47.03
CA PRO A 19 -24.85 14.02 -46.25
C PRO A 19 -26.02 14.49 -47.15
N GLU A 20 -27.20 13.85 -47.05
CA GLU A 20 -28.44 14.31 -47.65
C GLU A 20 -29.08 15.42 -46.83
N ALA A 21 -29.55 16.43 -47.56
CA ALA A 21 -30.19 17.63 -47.03
C ALA A 21 -31.67 17.37 -46.61
N GLY A 22 -31.97 17.90 -45.47
CA GLY A 22 -33.16 18.28 -44.79
C GLY A 22 -34.59 18.01 -45.36
N LYS A 23 -35.41 17.50 -44.42
CA LYS A 23 -36.84 17.70 -44.39
C LYS A 23 -37.27 18.28 -43.05
N PRO A 24 -38.18 19.27 -42.99
CA PRO A 24 -38.50 19.96 -41.74
C PRO A 24 -39.37 19.09 -40.83
N ALA A 25 -39.05 19.13 -39.55
CA ALA A 25 -39.75 18.46 -38.47
C ALA A 25 -41.08 19.16 -38.10
N PRO A 26 -42.13 18.44 -37.69
CA PRO A 26 -43.31 19.04 -37.11
C PRO A 26 -43.08 19.44 -35.65
N ALA A 27 -43.79 20.50 -35.24
CA ALA A 27 -43.69 21.19 -33.96
C ALA A 27 -43.80 20.26 -32.74
N ALA A 28 -42.91 20.52 -31.78
CA ALA A 28 -42.89 19.87 -30.49
C ALA A 28 -44.07 20.32 -29.62
N THR A 29 -44.84 19.35 -29.13
CA THR A 29 -45.75 19.54 -28.01
C THR A 29 -44.95 19.39 -26.71
N ASP A 30 -45.02 20.42 -25.87
CA ASP A 30 -44.48 20.43 -24.53
C ASP A 30 -44.93 19.25 -23.68
N LYS A 31 -44.04 18.31 -23.41
CA LYS A 31 -44.18 17.37 -22.29
C LYS A 31 -43.36 17.91 -21.12
N PRO A 32 -43.93 17.90 -19.91
CA PRO A 32 -43.14 18.34 -18.73
C PRO A 32 -41.92 17.46 -18.58
N ALA A 33 -40.76 18.12 -18.35
CA ALA A 33 -39.49 17.47 -18.10
C ALA A 33 -39.63 16.53 -16.89
N ALA A 34 -39.52 15.23 -17.16
CA ALA A 34 -39.36 14.27 -16.09
C ALA A 34 -38.06 14.62 -15.34
N GLU A 35 -38.21 14.96 -14.07
CA GLU A 35 -37.15 15.16 -13.11
C GLU A 35 -36.24 13.92 -13.19
N GLN A 36 -35.05 14.08 -13.78
CA GLN A 36 -34.05 13.02 -13.82
C GLN A 36 -33.62 12.75 -12.40
N ALA A 37 -34.12 11.66 -11.82
CA ALA A 37 -33.65 11.16 -10.53
C ALA A 37 -32.14 11.07 -10.59
N ALA A 38 -31.45 11.72 -9.63
CA ALA A 38 -30.00 11.62 -9.48
C ALA A 38 -29.60 10.15 -9.47
N PRO A 39 -28.49 9.76 -10.14
CA PRO A 39 -28.07 8.37 -10.18
C PRO A 39 -27.95 7.83 -8.77
N ALA A 40 -28.62 6.72 -8.50
CA ALA A 40 -28.58 6.04 -7.20
C ALA A 40 -27.13 5.79 -6.83
N ARG A 41 -26.72 6.17 -5.62
CA ARG A 41 -25.35 5.89 -5.14
C ARG A 41 -25.11 4.39 -5.25
N PRO A 42 -23.95 3.97 -5.81
CA PRO A 42 -23.62 2.56 -5.88
C PRO A 42 -23.75 1.92 -4.50
N GLN A 43 -24.41 0.76 -4.44
CA GLN A 43 -24.53 0.02 -3.18
C GLN A 43 -23.13 -0.48 -2.76
N PRO A 44 -22.79 -0.42 -1.46
CA PRO A 44 -21.51 -0.95 -0.97
C PRO A 44 -21.38 -2.44 -1.33
N SER A 45 -20.19 -2.87 -1.70
CA SER A 45 -19.89 -4.29 -1.94
C SER A 45 -20.09 -5.13 -0.66
N ALA A 46 -20.23 -6.45 -0.83
CA ALA A 46 -20.28 -7.38 0.32
C ALA A 46 -19.05 -7.24 1.22
N CYS A 47 -17.87 -7.03 0.63
CA CYS A 47 -16.64 -6.76 1.37
C CYS A 47 -16.76 -5.49 2.21
N ARG A 48 -17.26 -4.38 1.64
CA ARG A 48 -17.43 -3.11 2.35
C ARG A 48 -18.42 -3.22 3.51
N LEU A 49 -19.46 -4.00 3.33
CA LEU A 49 -20.44 -4.27 4.41
C LEU A 49 -19.82 -5.10 5.54
N ALA A 50 -18.91 -6.02 5.22
CA ALA A 50 -18.22 -6.84 6.20
C ALA A 50 -17.07 -6.11 6.90
N LEU A 51 -16.30 -5.27 6.19
CA LEU A 51 -15.18 -4.51 6.73
C LEU A 51 -15.67 -3.26 7.48
N THR A 52 -16.33 -3.48 8.61
CA THR A 52 -16.89 -2.42 9.45
C THR A 52 -15.83 -1.65 10.24
N GLU A 53 -16.19 -0.49 10.78
CA GLU A 53 -15.31 0.27 11.68
C GLU A 53 -14.92 -0.48 12.96
N ALA A 54 -15.64 -1.53 13.33
CA ALA A 54 -15.25 -2.44 14.42
C ALA A 54 -14.10 -3.38 14.04
N ILE A 55 -13.76 -3.46 12.74
CA ILE A 55 -12.69 -4.32 12.19
C ILE A 55 -11.53 -3.45 11.70
N ALA A 56 -11.80 -2.38 10.97
CA ALA A 56 -10.76 -1.53 10.40
C ALA A 56 -11.25 -0.09 10.20
N ILE A 57 -10.34 0.85 10.32
CA ILE A 57 -10.51 2.23 9.84
C ILE A 57 -10.02 2.22 8.39
N ALA A 58 -10.95 2.11 7.46
CA ALA A 58 -10.67 1.92 6.06
C ALA A 58 -11.71 2.66 5.20
N PRO A 59 -11.68 4.01 5.16
CA PRO A 59 -12.60 4.77 4.33
C PRO A 59 -12.50 4.37 2.87
N SER A 60 -13.66 4.32 2.19
CA SER A 60 -13.71 4.11 0.74
C SER A 60 -13.06 5.27 0.01
N ILE A 61 -12.34 4.97 -1.03
CA ILE A 61 -11.80 5.93 -1.98
C ILE A 61 -12.38 5.66 -3.36
N PRO A 62 -12.38 6.63 -4.28
CA PRO A 62 -12.81 6.42 -5.66
C PRO A 62 -12.01 5.30 -6.34
N ASP A 63 -12.66 4.60 -7.25
CA ASP A 63 -12.00 3.64 -8.12
C ASP A 63 -10.89 4.31 -8.93
N ILE A 64 -9.81 3.58 -9.14
CA ILE A 64 -8.65 4.07 -9.89
C ILE A 64 -8.58 3.32 -11.21
N HIS A 65 -8.56 4.06 -12.33
CA HIS A 65 -8.43 3.53 -13.68
C HIS A 65 -7.23 4.22 -14.37
N GLY A 66 -6.05 3.66 -14.17
CA GLY A 66 -4.80 4.18 -14.72
C GLY A 66 -4.41 3.50 -16.05
N PRO A 67 -3.35 3.98 -16.69
CA PRO A 67 -2.83 3.38 -17.91
C PRO A 67 -2.33 1.94 -17.67
N GLY A 68 -2.39 1.10 -18.72
CA GLY A 68 -1.87 -0.27 -18.66
C GLY A 68 -2.61 -1.21 -17.71
N GLY A 69 -3.85 -0.85 -17.32
CA GLY A 69 -4.65 -1.65 -16.38
C GLY A 69 -4.37 -1.38 -14.89
N CYS A 70 -3.60 -0.32 -14.60
CA CYS A 70 -3.38 0.11 -13.22
C CYS A 70 -4.67 0.52 -12.52
N GLY A 71 -4.78 0.19 -11.24
CA GLY A 71 -5.89 0.56 -10.38
C GLY A 71 -6.79 -0.62 -10.04
N GLY A 72 -8.00 -0.32 -9.66
CA GLY A 72 -9.00 -1.30 -9.26
C GLY A 72 -10.27 -0.64 -8.77
N GLU A 73 -11.24 -1.48 -8.51
CA GLU A 73 -12.54 -1.10 -7.95
C GLU A 73 -12.60 -1.50 -6.48
N ASP A 74 -13.61 -0.97 -5.79
CA ASP A 74 -13.86 -1.26 -4.37
C ASP A 74 -12.64 -0.96 -3.48
N LEU A 75 -12.04 0.20 -3.72
CA LEU A 75 -10.82 0.62 -3.06
C LEU A 75 -11.08 1.25 -1.70
N VAL A 76 -10.13 1.04 -0.80
CA VAL A 76 -10.12 1.62 0.54
C VAL A 76 -8.74 2.17 0.87
N ARG A 77 -8.70 3.13 1.78
CA ARG A 77 -7.49 3.57 2.45
C ARG A 77 -7.45 2.92 3.83
N LEU A 78 -6.72 1.81 3.97
CA LEU A 78 -6.56 1.14 5.26
C LEU A 78 -5.61 1.95 6.15
N GLU A 79 -6.18 2.61 7.15
CA GLU A 79 -5.45 3.47 8.08
C GLU A 79 -5.06 2.72 9.36
N ALA A 80 -5.95 1.89 9.86
CA ALA A 80 -5.71 1.09 11.05
C ALA A 80 -6.61 -0.14 11.10
N VAL A 81 -6.12 -1.20 11.74
CA VAL A 81 -6.92 -2.37 12.13
C VAL A 81 -7.39 -2.18 13.56
N VAL A 82 -8.67 -2.45 13.81
CA VAL A 82 -9.29 -2.37 15.15
C VAL A 82 -9.33 -3.77 15.75
N LEU A 83 -8.66 -3.96 16.88
CA LEU A 83 -8.61 -5.23 17.59
C LEU A 83 -9.94 -5.50 18.35
N PRO A 84 -10.22 -6.76 18.78
CA PRO A 84 -11.42 -7.08 19.54
C PRO A 84 -11.62 -6.25 20.81
N ASP A 85 -10.54 -5.83 21.45
CA ASP A 85 -10.53 -4.94 22.63
C ASP A 85 -10.60 -3.46 22.31
N LYS A 86 -10.88 -3.11 21.03
CA LYS A 86 -11.00 -1.74 20.46
C LYS A 86 -9.69 -0.95 20.34
N ARG A 87 -8.55 -1.54 20.67
CA ARG A 87 -7.26 -0.93 20.36
C ARG A 87 -7.07 -0.89 18.85
N LYS A 88 -6.26 0.06 18.40
CA LYS A 88 -5.99 0.28 16.98
C LYS A 88 -4.54 -0.03 16.68
N VAL A 89 -4.32 -0.76 15.62
CA VAL A 89 -3.00 -1.01 15.03
C VAL A 89 -2.94 -0.24 13.70
N PRO A 90 -2.40 0.98 13.69
CA PRO A 90 -2.25 1.75 12.46
C PRO A 90 -1.27 1.10 11.51
N LEU A 91 -1.52 1.28 10.20
CA LEU A 91 -0.55 1.05 9.14
C LEU A 91 0.21 2.37 8.91
N THR A 92 1.51 2.29 8.88
CA THR A 92 2.36 3.48 8.70
C THR A 92 3.34 3.26 7.54
N PRO A 93 3.15 4.01 6.42
CA PRO A 93 2.01 4.86 6.09
C PRO A 93 0.69 4.09 5.88
N PRO A 94 -0.49 4.76 5.83
CA PRO A 94 -1.74 4.12 5.43
C PRO A 94 -1.66 3.49 4.05
N ALA A 95 -2.36 2.38 3.83
CA ALA A 95 -2.30 1.60 2.60
C ALA A 95 -3.53 1.82 1.70
N THR A 96 -3.32 2.05 0.41
CA THR A 96 -4.38 2.04 -0.61
C THR A 96 -4.51 0.62 -1.15
N LEU A 97 -5.66 0.00 -0.94
CA LEU A 97 -5.89 -1.42 -1.22
C LEU A 97 -7.30 -1.66 -1.75
N ARG A 98 -7.49 -2.76 -2.49
CA ARG A 98 -8.82 -3.35 -2.66
C ARG A 98 -9.37 -3.79 -1.31
N CYS A 99 -10.69 -3.70 -1.15
CA CYS A 99 -11.36 -4.09 0.09
C CYS A 99 -11.00 -5.51 0.52
N SER A 100 -10.92 -6.47 -0.41
CA SER A 100 -10.53 -7.86 -0.15
C SER A 100 -9.15 -7.98 0.46
N MET A 101 -8.17 -7.25 -0.08
CA MET A 101 -6.80 -7.22 0.46
C MET A 101 -6.75 -6.56 1.84
N ALA A 102 -7.46 -5.45 2.02
CA ALA A 102 -7.57 -4.78 3.33
C ALA A 102 -8.22 -5.68 4.39
N SER A 103 -9.24 -6.46 4.00
CA SER A 103 -9.89 -7.45 4.88
C SER A 103 -8.92 -8.56 5.28
N ALA A 104 -8.15 -9.12 4.33
CA ALA A 104 -7.17 -10.15 4.62
C ALA A 104 -6.06 -9.67 5.58
N ILE A 105 -5.58 -8.43 5.40
CA ILE A 105 -4.63 -7.79 6.31
C ILE A 105 -5.25 -7.60 7.71
N ALA A 106 -6.50 -7.13 7.77
CA ALA A 106 -7.19 -6.95 9.04
C ALA A 106 -7.34 -8.29 9.79
N ASP A 107 -7.72 -9.35 9.11
CA ASP A 107 -7.85 -10.68 9.70
C ASP A 107 -6.50 -11.21 10.19
N TRP A 108 -5.45 -11.06 9.40
CA TRP A 108 -4.09 -11.45 9.79
C TRP A 108 -3.63 -10.74 11.08
N ILE A 109 -3.79 -9.41 11.14
CA ILE A 109 -3.39 -8.64 12.33
C ILE A 109 -4.23 -9.03 13.55
N ARG A 110 -5.54 -9.17 13.40
CA ARG A 110 -6.49 -9.46 14.50
C ARG A 110 -6.32 -10.84 15.09
N THR A 111 -5.81 -11.78 14.33
CA THR A 111 -5.66 -13.19 14.76
C THR A 111 -4.20 -13.56 14.97
N ASP A 112 -3.39 -13.59 13.92
CA ASP A 112 -2.05 -14.17 14.02
C ASP A 112 -1.05 -13.21 14.66
N VAL A 113 -1.02 -11.93 14.21
CA VAL A 113 -0.09 -10.94 14.76
C VAL A 113 -0.39 -10.66 16.24
N THR A 114 -1.68 -10.57 16.60
CA THR A 114 -2.09 -10.38 17.99
C THR A 114 -1.70 -11.58 18.85
N SER A 115 -1.92 -12.81 18.35
CA SER A 115 -1.54 -14.03 19.07
C SER A 115 -0.03 -14.14 19.25
N LEU A 116 0.74 -13.79 18.21
CA LEU A 116 2.20 -13.75 18.25
C LEU A 116 2.70 -12.77 19.32
N ALA A 117 2.18 -11.54 19.32
CA ALA A 117 2.56 -10.51 20.28
C ALA A 117 2.17 -10.91 21.70
N ALA A 118 0.99 -11.52 21.90
CA ALA A 118 0.56 -12.02 23.20
C ALA A 118 1.50 -13.13 23.74
N GLY A 119 1.98 -14.02 22.86
CA GLY A 119 3.01 -15.01 23.20
C GLY A 119 4.33 -14.41 23.66
N LEU A 120 4.61 -13.15 23.29
CA LEU A 120 5.78 -12.37 23.70
C LEU A 120 5.50 -11.50 24.95
N GLY A 121 4.31 -11.58 25.53
CA GLY A 121 3.88 -10.77 26.67
C GLY A 121 3.65 -9.31 26.35
N THR A 122 3.33 -8.98 25.09
CA THR A 122 3.15 -7.62 24.59
C THR A 122 2.01 -7.58 23.56
N GLU A 123 1.90 -6.47 22.82
CA GLU A 123 0.82 -6.20 21.89
C GLU A 123 1.33 -5.51 20.65
N PRO A 124 0.70 -5.73 19.46
CA PRO A 124 1.05 -5.00 18.26
C PRO A 124 0.50 -3.57 18.34
N VAL A 125 1.32 -2.58 17.98
CA VAL A 125 0.93 -1.16 18.00
C VAL A 125 1.05 -0.48 16.65
N VAL A 126 1.88 -0.99 15.71
CA VAL A 126 2.00 -0.46 14.34
C VAL A 126 2.38 -1.59 13.40
N LEU A 127 1.75 -1.64 12.23
CA LEU A 127 2.28 -2.35 11.06
C LEU A 127 3.08 -1.38 10.21
N ASP A 128 4.36 -1.64 10.02
CA ASP A 128 5.26 -0.83 9.19
C ASP A 128 5.05 -1.24 7.73
N ASN A 129 4.22 -0.45 7.02
CA ASN A 129 3.91 -0.61 5.61
C ASN A 129 5.02 0.02 4.76
N PHE A 130 5.60 -0.77 3.86
CA PHE A 130 6.64 -0.30 2.95
C PHE A 130 6.07 0.27 1.66
N ASP A 131 5.16 -0.49 1.03
CA ASP A 131 4.49 -0.11 -0.22
C ASP A 131 3.10 -0.74 -0.28
N SER A 132 2.18 -0.09 -1.01
CA SER A 132 0.84 -0.60 -1.26
C SER A 132 0.47 -0.39 -2.74
N TYR A 133 -0.51 0.48 -3.05
CA TYR A 133 -0.82 0.79 -4.45
C TYR A 133 0.27 1.65 -5.09
N GLU A 134 0.84 1.12 -6.16
CA GLU A 134 1.72 1.83 -7.06
C GLU A 134 1.57 1.30 -8.48
N CYS A 135 1.30 2.18 -9.44
CA CYS A 135 1.19 1.79 -10.84
C CYS A 135 2.57 1.48 -11.44
N ARG A 136 3.00 0.23 -11.32
CA ARG A 136 4.32 -0.24 -11.77
C ARG A 136 4.29 -1.69 -12.25
N GLY A 137 5.26 -2.05 -13.09
CA GLY A 137 5.53 -3.45 -13.44
C GLY A 137 6.19 -4.22 -12.29
N PHE A 138 6.22 -5.54 -12.43
CA PHE A 138 6.86 -6.45 -11.49
C PHE A 138 8.33 -6.03 -11.23
N ASN A 139 8.70 -5.97 -9.95
CA ASN A 139 10.03 -5.54 -9.47
C ASN A 139 10.53 -4.21 -10.06
N ARG A 140 9.60 -3.33 -10.50
CA ARG A 140 9.90 -2.04 -11.18
C ARG A 140 10.72 -2.20 -12.47
N VAL A 141 10.74 -3.39 -13.07
CA VAL A 141 11.47 -3.66 -14.30
C VAL A 141 10.70 -3.07 -15.49
N PRO A 142 11.33 -2.24 -16.34
CA PRO A 142 10.68 -1.68 -17.53
C PRO A 142 10.17 -2.79 -18.45
N GLY A 143 8.91 -2.68 -18.90
CA GLY A 143 8.28 -3.65 -19.79
C GLY A 143 7.84 -4.97 -19.12
N ALA A 144 8.04 -5.14 -17.82
CA ALA A 144 7.47 -6.26 -17.09
C ALA A 144 5.93 -6.16 -17.02
N HIS A 145 5.27 -7.30 -16.82
CA HIS A 145 3.83 -7.33 -16.57
C HIS A 145 3.47 -6.50 -15.32
N LEU A 146 2.23 -6.03 -15.26
CA LEU A 146 1.74 -5.24 -14.14
C LEU A 146 1.86 -6.02 -12.82
N SER A 147 2.38 -5.36 -11.78
CA SER A 147 2.47 -5.91 -10.43
C SER A 147 1.10 -5.90 -9.74
N GLU A 148 0.90 -6.76 -8.74
CA GLU A 148 -0.28 -6.72 -7.87
C GLU A 148 -0.40 -5.40 -7.08
N HIS A 149 0.70 -4.69 -6.85
CA HIS A 149 0.66 -3.31 -6.38
C HIS A 149 -0.08 -2.40 -7.36
N GLY A 150 0.15 -2.58 -8.66
CA GLY A 150 -0.58 -1.85 -9.70
C GLY A 150 -2.08 -2.15 -9.74
N HIS A 151 -2.50 -3.27 -9.17
CA HIS A 151 -3.90 -3.65 -9.00
C HIS A 151 -4.49 -3.28 -7.63
N ALA A 152 -3.73 -2.57 -6.77
CA ALA A 152 -4.07 -2.32 -5.35
C ALA A 152 -4.39 -3.62 -4.57
N ASN A 153 -3.76 -4.72 -4.94
CA ASN A 153 -4.00 -6.06 -4.42
C ASN A 153 -2.80 -6.64 -3.67
N ALA A 154 -1.83 -5.79 -3.31
CA ALA A 154 -0.61 -6.15 -2.59
C ALA A 154 -0.26 -5.17 -1.48
N LEU A 155 0.48 -5.68 -0.49
CA LEU A 155 1.07 -4.91 0.60
C LEU A 155 2.48 -5.42 0.87
N ASP A 156 3.43 -4.49 0.94
CA ASP A 156 4.78 -4.77 1.39
C ASP A 156 4.93 -4.39 2.87
N VAL A 157 5.47 -5.30 3.68
CA VAL A 157 5.60 -5.13 5.12
C VAL A 157 7.06 -5.25 5.54
N ARG A 158 7.55 -4.27 6.33
CA ARG A 158 8.91 -4.32 6.92
C ARG A 158 8.92 -4.92 8.31
N ALA A 159 8.02 -4.46 9.17
CA ALA A 159 8.07 -4.78 10.57
C ALA A 159 6.71 -4.70 11.25
N ILE A 160 6.63 -5.38 12.38
CA ILE A 160 5.56 -5.25 13.36
C ILE A 160 6.15 -4.58 14.60
N LYS A 161 5.65 -3.37 14.96
CA LYS A 161 6.09 -2.67 16.17
C LYS A 161 5.20 -3.07 17.35
N LEU A 162 5.83 -3.25 18.51
CA LEU A 162 5.19 -3.75 19.71
C LEU A 162 5.09 -2.66 20.79
N ALA A 163 4.15 -2.82 21.72
CA ALA A 163 3.87 -1.84 22.77
C ALA A 163 5.03 -1.63 23.76
N ASP A 164 5.89 -2.63 23.93
CA ASP A 164 7.08 -2.57 24.78
C ASP A 164 8.30 -1.91 24.10
N GLY A 165 8.11 -1.33 22.92
CA GLY A 165 9.14 -0.66 22.14
C GLY A 165 9.98 -1.59 21.24
N ARG A 166 9.80 -2.91 21.33
CA ARG A 166 10.43 -3.85 20.39
C ARG A 166 9.83 -3.71 19.00
N SER A 167 10.63 -4.06 17.99
CA SER A 167 10.18 -4.18 16.60
C SER A 167 10.58 -5.53 16.05
N ILE A 168 9.62 -6.24 15.47
CA ILE A 168 9.88 -7.48 14.75
C ILE A 168 10.14 -7.10 13.29
N GLY A 169 11.40 -6.86 12.94
CA GLY A 169 11.83 -6.68 11.55
C GLY A 169 11.74 -8.02 10.83
N LEU A 170 10.89 -8.11 9.78
CA LEU A 170 10.61 -9.40 9.16
C LEU A 170 11.80 -9.96 8.39
N THR A 171 12.67 -9.10 7.88
CA THR A 171 13.90 -9.48 7.18
C THR A 171 15.15 -9.33 8.04
N ASP A 172 14.98 -8.79 9.25
CA ASP A 172 16.08 -8.55 10.18
C ASP A 172 16.55 -9.87 10.82
N ARG A 173 17.76 -10.29 10.50
CA ARG A 173 18.38 -11.52 11.00
C ARG A 173 18.81 -11.45 12.47
N THR A 174 18.75 -10.27 13.10
CA THR A 174 18.94 -10.13 14.56
C THR A 174 17.71 -10.50 15.35
N VAL A 175 16.53 -10.48 14.71
CA VAL A 175 15.28 -10.99 15.29
C VAL A 175 15.33 -12.53 15.32
N ALA A 176 14.85 -13.13 16.41
CA ALA A 176 14.85 -14.57 16.57
C ALA A 176 14.20 -15.29 15.38
N ARG A 177 14.83 -16.36 14.91
CA ARG A 177 14.40 -17.09 13.71
C ARG A 177 13.00 -17.68 13.85
N ASP A 178 12.72 -18.35 14.97
CA ASP A 178 11.44 -18.98 15.29
C ASP A 178 10.28 -17.98 15.27
N LEU A 179 10.54 -16.74 15.69
CA LEU A 179 9.57 -15.67 15.63
C LEU A 179 9.27 -15.27 14.16
N ARG A 180 10.29 -15.13 13.32
CA ARG A 180 10.12 -14.85 11.89
C ARG A 180 9.48 -16.02 11.15
N GLU A 181 9.79 -17.27 11.51
CA GLU A 181 9.14 -18.47 10.98
C GLU A 181 7.66 -18.52 11.37
N SER A 182 7.29 -18.11 12.58
CA SER A 182 5.90 -18.01 12.99
C SER A 182 5.12 -17.02 12.12
N VAL A 183 5.71 -15.86 11.80
CA VAL A 183 5.12 -14.90 10.86
C VAL A 183 5.01 -15.52 9.47
N LEU A 184 6.09 -16.16 8.96
CA LEU A 184 6.10 -16.83 7.66
C LEU A 184 4.94 -17.81 7.52
N HIS A 185 4.77 -18.71 8.48
CA HIS A 185 3.67 -19.67 8.47
C HIS A 185 2.30 -19.02 8.44
N SER A 186 2.11 -17.94 9.20
CA SER A 186 0.85 -17.21 9.24
C SER A 186 0.50 -16.56 7.90
N VAL A 187 1.46 -15.90 7.25
CA VAL A 187 1.21 -15.23 5.95
C VAL A 187 1.07 -16.24 4.80
N CYS A 188 1.84 -17.32 4.77
CA CYS A 188 1.74 -18.34 3.71
C CYS A 188 0.40 -19.09 3.72
N THR A 189 -0.25 -19.19 4.85
CA THR A 189 -1.61 -19.78 4.92
C THR A 189 -2.67 -18.82 4.38
N ARG A 190 -2.51 -17.52 4.53
CA ARG A 190 -3.52 -16.50 4.21
C ARG A 190 -3.40 -15.93 2.82
N PHE A 191 -2.18 -15.60 2.37
CA PHE A 191 -1.95 -14.90 1.13
C PHE A 191 -1.68 -15.85 -0.02
N MET A 192 -1.90 -15.38 -1.25
CA MET A 192 -1.68 -16.16 -2.47
C MET A 192 -0.23 -16.09 -2.93
N THR A 193 0.41 -14.94 -2.69
CA THR A 193 1.85 -14.78 -2.87
C THR A 193 2.47 -14.22 -1.60
N VAL A 194 3.56 -14.82 -1.19
CA VAL A 194 4.47 -14.31 -0.16
C VAL A 194 5.87 -14.36 -0.73
N LEU A 195 6.52 -13.19 -0.86
CA LEU A 195 7.90 -13.09 -1.30
C LEU A 195 8.72 -12.35 -0.23
N GLY A 196 9.93 -12.80 0.00
CA GLY A 196 10.84 -12.20 0.95
C GLY A 196 12.27 -12.56 0.63
N PRO A 197 13.23 -12.38 1.55
CA PRO A 197 14.64 -12.69 1.32
C PRO A 197 14.85 -14.08 0.71
N GLY A 198 15.64 -14.13 -0.38
CA GLY A 198 15.91 -15.34 -1.13
C GLY A 198 14.88 -15.70 -2.19
N SER A 199 13.78 -14.96 -2.34
CA SER A 199 12.87 -15.13 -3.47
C SER A 199 13.45 -14.48 -4.73
N ASP A 200 13.89 -13.25 -4.63
CA ASP A 200 14.60 -12.49 -5.65
C ASP A 200 15.33 -11.28 -5.04
N TRP A 201 16.06 -10.53 -5.88
CA TRP A 201 16.85 -9.37 -5.46
C TRP A 201 16.02 -8.18 -4.95
N TYR A 202 14.72 -8.13 -5.28
CA TYR A 202 13.85 -7.00 -4.95
C TYR A 202 13.28 -7.11 -3.53
N HIS A 203 13.02 -8.34 -3.04
CA HIS A 203 12.36 -8.62 -1.77
C HIS A 203 13.32 -8.92 -0.60
N GLU A 204 14.56 -8.39 -0.63
CA GLU A 204 15.56 -8.66 0.42
C GLU A 204 15.33 -7.87 1.73
N ASP A 205 14.58 -6.75 1.69
CA ASP A 205 14.39 -5.81 2.81
C ASP A 205 12.93 -5.64 3.25
N HIS A 206 12.01 -6.38 2.66
CA HIS A 206 10.59 -6.39 3.01
C HIS A 206 9.95 -7.73 2.65
N ILE A 207 8.72 -7.94 3.10
CA ILE A 207 7.90 -9.09 2.74
C ILE A 207 6.73 -8.60 1.91
N HIS A 208 6.63 -9.09 0.68
CA HIS A 208 5.50 -8.86 -0.21
C HIS A 208 4.36 -9.85 0.08
N LEU A 209 3.15 -9.34 0.17
CA LEU A 209 1.92 -10.11 0.37
C LEU A 209 0.91 -9.71 -0.69
N ASP A 210 0.29 -10.68 -1.39
CA ASP A 210 -0.78 -10.41 -2.34
C ASP A 210 -1.89 -11.47 -2.34
N LEU A 211 -3.00 -11.14 -3.00
CA LEU A 211 -4.13 -12.03 -3.26
C LEU A 211 -4.30 -12.30 -4.76
N MET A 212 -3.21 -12.41 -5.51
CA MET A 212 -3.23 -12.72 -6.93
C MET A 212 -4.01 -14.00 -7.21
N GLU A 213 -5.05 -13.91 -8.04
CA GLU A 213 -5.79 -15.09 -8.47
C GLU A 213 -4.97 -15.92 -9.46
N ARG A 214 -4.86 -17.22 -9.18
CA ARG A 214 -4.14 -18.18 -10.04
C ARG A 214 -4.99 -19.39 -10.34
N HIS A 215 -4.77 -19.98 -11.49
CA HIS A 215 -5.38 -21.26 -11.85
C HIS A 215 -5.11 -22.30 -10.74
N ASN A 216 -6.15 -23.04 -10.34
CA ASN A 216 -6.09 -24.06 -9.27
C ASN A 216 -5.68 -23.51 -7.88
N ASN A 217 -5.86 -22.23 -7.62
CA ASN A 217 -5.49 -21.59 -6.34
C ASN A 217 -4.03 -21.87 -5.93
N TYR A 218 -3.13 -21.95 -6.90
CA TYR A 218 -1.71 -22.19 -6.65
C TYR A 218 -1.12 -21.01 -5.86
N LYS A 219 -0.53 -21.32 -4.70
CA LYS A 219 0.14 -20.35 -3.83
C LYS A 219 1.64 -20.34 -4.05
N ILE A 220 2.25 -19.16 -3.94
CA ILE A 220 3.69 -18.98 -3.91
C ILE A 220 4.07 -18.49 -2.53
N CYS A 221 4.97 -19.21 -1.85
CA CYS A 221 5.51 -18.78 -0.57
C CYS A 221 7.03 -18.99 -0.61
N GLN A 222 7.76 -17.90 -0.88
CA GLN A 222 9.22 -17.88 -1.03
C GLN A 222 9.82 -16.82 -0.13
N TRP A 223 10.18 -17.25 1.07
CA TRP A 223 10.86 -16.42 2.04
C TRP A 223 11.80 -17.29 2.87
N ASN A 224 13.10 -17.10 2.69
CA ASN A 224 14.12 -17.81 3.47
C ASN A 224 14.30 -17.11 4.81
N VAL A 225 13.80 -17.71 5.87
CA VAL A 225 14.05 -17.27 7.24
C VAL A 225 15.41 -17.81 7.67
N TRP A 226 16.46 -17.07 7.32
CA TRP A 226 17.82 -17.49 7.64
C TRP A 226 18.13 -17.36 9.13
N ASP A 227 19.06 -18.18 9.61
CA ASP A 227 19.61 -18.06 10.96
C ASP A 227 20.22 -16.67 11.17
N PRO A 228 20.29 -16.20 12.44
CA PRO A 228 21.08 -15.04 12.78
C PRO A 228 22.48 -15.16 12.16
N LEU A 229 22.97 -14.04 11.62
CA LEU A 229 24.32 -14.03 11.04
C LEU A 229 25.32 -14.57 12.05
N PRO A 230 26.09 -15.63 11.74
CA PRO A 230 27.25 -15.97 12.54
C PRO A 230 28.17 -14.76 12.52
N GLN A 231 28.98 -14.57 13.56
CA GLN A 231 29.96 -13.46 13.64
C GLN A 231 31.10 -13.57 12.58
N VAL A 232 30.84 -14.22 11.46
CA VAL A 232 31.67 -14.39 10.29
C VAL A 232 30.89 -13.87 9.06
N ALA A 233 31.63 -13.31 8.13
CA ALA A 233 31.19 -12.53 6.99
C ALA A 233 29.78 -12.85 6.45
N PRO A 234 28.93 -11.84 6.24
CA PRO A 234 27.56 -12.03 5.79
C PRO A 234 27.54 -12.73 4.42
N LEU A 235 26.61 -13.65 4.23
CA LEU A 235 26.22 -14.07 2.90
C LEU A 235 25.70 -12.82 2.17
N LEU A 236 26.32 -12.50 1.04
CA LEU A 236 25.85 -11.39 0.22
C LEU A 236 24.45 -11.72 -0.32
N PRO A 237 23.53 -10.73 -0.35
CA PRO A 237 22.28 -10.86 -1.07
C PRO A 237 22.53 -11.25 -2.54
N ALA A 238 21.55 -11.86 -3.19
CA ALA A 238 21.61 -12.08 -4.63
C ALA A 238 21.99 -10.78 -5.35
N GLU A 239 22.98 -10.85 -6.24
CA GLU A 239 23.48 -9.69 -6.94
C GLU A 239 22.37 -9.03 -7.74
N ARG A 240 22.18 -7.73 -7.53
CA ARG A 240 21.15 -6.96 -8.22
C ARG A 240 21.54 -6.79 -9.68
N PRO A 241 20.65 -7.09 -10.65
CA PRO A 241 20.92 -6.83 -12.05
C PRO A 241 21.29 -5.36 -12.29
N GLU A 242 22.25 -5.08 -13.17
CA GLU A 242 22.69 -3.71 -13.48
C GLU A 242 21.54 -2.84 -14.05
N GLU A 243 20.61 -3.45 -14.77
CA GLU A 243 19.44 -2.79 -15.37
C GLU A 243 18.30 -2.54 -14.36
N ALA A 244 18.43 -3.00 -13.13
CA ALA A 244 17.37 -2.83 -12.16
C ALA A 244 17.24 -1.34 -11.75
N PRO A 245 16.01 -0.80 -11.69
CA PRO A 245 15.78 0.59 -11.28
C PRO A 245 16.27 0.82 -9.84
N PRO A 246 16.68 2.04 -9.47
CA PRO A 246 17.13 2.36 -8.12
C PRO A 246 16.11 1.89 -7.07
N ARG A 247 16.58 1.30 -5.96
CA ARG A 247 15.69 1.03 -4.82
C ARG A 247 15.21 2.35 -4.25
N GLU A 248 13.91 2.45 -3.99
CA GLU A 248 13.40 3.53 -3.16
C GLU A 248 13.85 3.30 -1.71
N VAL A 249 14.86 4.04 -1.29
CA VAL A 249 15.13 4.21 0.12
C VAL A 249 14.04 5.10 0.68
N ALA A 250 13.30 4.64 1.69
CA ALA A 250 12.35 5.49 2.39
C ALA A 250 13.04 6.81 2.74
N ALA A 251 12.47 7.93 2.26
CA ALA A 251 12.97 9.24 2.62
C ALA A 251 13.03 9.32 4.14
N LYS A 252 14.21 9.59 4.69
CA LYS A 252 14.34 9.95 6.10
C LYS A 252 13.39 11.13 6.32
N PRO A 253 12.60 11.15 7.42
CA PRO A 253 11.82 12.34 7.75
C PRO A 253 12.77 13.54 7.68
N ASP A 254 12.41 14.55 6.89
CA ASP A 254 13.16 15.79 6.78
C ASP A 254 13.47 16.27 8.21
N GLU A 255 14.75 16.33 8.50
CA GLU A 255 15.26 17.07 9.65
C GLU A 255 14.79 18.50 9.44
N ALA A 256 13.82 18.91 10.23
CA ALA A 256 13.19 20.21 10.13
C ALA A 256 14.29 21.28 10.04
N LYS A 257 14.42 21.91 8.90
CA LYS A 257 15.31 23.05 8.71
C LYS A 257 14.96 24.09 9.75
N LYS A 258 15.86 24.26 10.72
CA LYS A 258 15.85 25.37 11.67
C LYS A 258 15.72 26.67 10.89
N PRO A 259 14.75 27.53 11.20
CA PRO A 259 14.61 28.82 10.53
C PRO A 259 15.93 29.62 10.67
N PRO A 260 16.34 30.40 9.66
CA PRO A 260 17.53 31.22 9.78
C PRO A 260 17.35 32.26 10.90
N ASP A 261 18.36 32.35 11.75
CA ASP A 261 18.46 33.39 12.78
C ASP A 261 18.32 34.78 12.12
N LYS A 262 17.37 35.57 12.61
CA LYS A 262 17.28 37.00 12.26
C LYS A 262 18.46 37.75 12.83
N PRO A 263 19.07 38.69 12.09
CA PRO A 263 20.16 39.50 12.61
C PRO A 263 19.67 40.43 13.75
N ASP A 264 20.50 40.50 14.79
CA ASP A 264 20.38 41.42 15.93
C ASP A 264 20.16 42.86 15.47
N ALA A 265 19.06 43.46 15.90
CA ALA A 265 18.90 44.91 15.86
C ALA A 265 19.27 45.45 17.24
N ALA A 266 20.23 46.38 17.20
CA ALA A 266 20.85 47.07 18.31
C ALA A 266 19.87 47.67 19.31
N ALA A 267 20.19 47.54 20.61
CA ALA A 267 19.56 48.24 21.70
C ALA A 267 19.98 49.72 21.76
N PRO A 268 19.15 50.61 22.28
CA PRO A 268 19.66 51.80 23.01
C PRO A 268 19.44 51.69 24.53
N ASN A 269 20.51 52.05 25.22
CA ASN A 269 20.58 52.33 26.66
C ASN A 269 19.50 53.33 27.15
N ALA A 270 18.94 53.11 28.32
CA ALA A 270 18.87 54.11 29.38
C ALA A 270 18.11 53.62 30.64
N GLY A 271 18.73 53.82 31.77
CA GLY A 271 18.11 54.38 32.96
C GLY A 271 17.82 53.42 34.13
N ALA A 272 18.65 53.58 35.12
CA ALA A 272 18.49 53.10 36.49
C ALA A 272 17.15 53.40 37.12
N ASP A 273 16.62 52.54 37.99
CA ASP A 273 16.40 52.91 39.40
C ASP A 273 15.92 51.73 40.28
N GLN A 274 16.55 51.57 41.36
CA GLN A 274 16.26 51.19 42.74
C GLN A 274 15.15 50.17 43.13
N GLN A 275 15.62 49.21 43.91
CA GLN A 275 14.93 48.37 44.90
C GLN A 275 14.12 49.17 45.93
N PRO A 276 13.19 48.56 46.74
CA PRO A 276 13.62 47.66 47.78
C PRO A 276 12.68 46.49 48.18
N LYS A 277 13.27 45.60 48.92
CA LYS A 277 12.76 44.46 49.69
C LYS A 277 11.50 44.74 50.50
N LYS A 278 10.58 43.75 50.63
CA LYS A 278 9.97 43.43 51.94
C LYS A 278 9.58 41.95 52.07
N LYS A 279 9.90 41.49 53.25
CA LYS A 279 9.77 40.16 53.86
C LYS A 279 8.33 39.87 54.33
N ARG A 280 8.06 38.57 54.60
CA ARG A 280 7.15 37.93 55.58
C ARG A 280 5.65 37.99 55.20
N ARG A 281 4.91 36.89 55.29
CA ARG A 281 4.83 35.76 56.26
C ARG A 281 4.38 34.50 55.56
#